data_8e1e7a766fd9f89348b54ca7cdcb7a34
#
_entry.id   8e1e7a766fd9f89348b54ca7cdcb7a34
#
_cell.length_a   1.000
_cell.length_b   1.000
_cell.length_c   1.000
_cell.angle_alpha   90.00
_cell.angle_beta   90.00
_cell.angle_gamma   90.00
#
_symmetry.space_group_name_H-M   'P 1'
#
loop_
_entity.id
_entity.type
_entity.pdbx_description
1 polymer ?
#
loop_
_entity_poly.entity_id
_entity_poly.type
_entity_poly.pdbx_seq_one_letter_code
_entity_poly.pdbx_strand_id
1 'polypeptide(L)'
;FQRRSFAEGGRAQSLAWASRETSRRHPEFVHPADAATGAGHGLLLSSLFREPSWLAARRGTRAGEAEENARASALLDLYESRRDCAALAHALALERAADPRSEGLAEEYASLHTEATGFRHEAGTALLDADAWFEPATRLRARLFAASFREHLRERHGRRWFESRRAGEELIDVWNTASRYGVEELGRLVWGGGLSFDVFADASVRALGGADG
;
A
#
# COMPACT_ATOMS: atom_id res chain seq x y z
N PHE A 1 -1.63 -8.45 -14.40
CA PHE A 1 -2.90 -7.87 -14.86
C PHE A 1 -3.98 -7.90 -13.76
N GLN A 2 -4.39 -9.07 -13.27
CA GLN A 2 -5.50 -9.24 -12.34
C GLN A 2 -5.34 -8.48 -11.01
N ARG A 3 -4.16 -8.53 -10.39
CA ARG A 3 -3.85 -7.81 -9.15
C ARG A 3 -4.05 -6.29 -9.31
N ARG A 4 -3.59 -5.74 -10.43
CA ARG A 4 -3.77 -4.32 -10.75
C ARG A 4 -5.25 -3.98 -10.97
N SER A 5 -6.01 -4.84 -11.64
CA SER A 5 -7.46 -4.66 -11.81
C SER A 5 -8.21 -4.66 -10.47
N PHE A 6 -7.78 -5.48 -9.49
CA PHE A 6 -8.37 -5.46 -8.15
C PHE A 6 -8.00 -4.19 -7.37
N ALA A 7 -6.79 -3.68 -7.54
CA ALA A 7 -6.38 -2.41 -6.94
C ALA A 7 -7.23 -1.24 -7.49
N GLU A 8 -7.40 -1.17 -8.80
CA GLU A 8 -8.24 -0.13 -9.43
C GLU A 8 -9.72 -0.33 -9.08
N GLY A 9 -10.20 -1.57 -9.00
CA GLY A 9 -11.55 -1.90 -8.54
C GLY A 9 -11.79 -1.45 -7.11
N GLY A 10 -10.83 -1.63 -6.20
CA GLY A 10 -10.92 -1.18 -4.81
C GLY A 10 -10.95 0.33 -4.69
N ARG A 11 -10.14 1.02 -5.49
CA ARG A 11 -10.18 2.48 -5.62
C ARG A 11 -11.53 2.98 -6.12
N ALA A 12 -12.04 2.40 -7.19
CA ALA A 12 -13.34 2.75 -7.77
C ALA A 12 -14.48 2.49 -6.79
N GLN A 13 -14.42 1.37 -6.05
CA GLN A 13 -15.41 1.01 -5.05
C GLN A 13 -15.44 2.03 -3.90
N SER A 14 -14.30 2.42 -3.36
CA SER A 14 -14.23 3.43 -2.30
C SER A 14 -14.78 4.79 -2.76
N LEU A 15 -14.49 5.19 -4.01
CA LEU A 15 -15.03 6.42 -4.59
C LEU A 15 -16.54 6.33 -4.83
N ALA A 16 -17.05 5.18 -5.29
CA ALA A 16 -18.47 4.98 -5.54
C ALA A 16 -19.31 5.06 -4.26
N TRP A 17 -18.80 4.56 -3.13
CA TRP A 17 -19.45 4.71 -1.83
C TRP A 17 -19.30 6.11 -1.28
N ALA A 18 -18.13 6.74 -1.41
CA ALA A 18 -17.91 8.13 -1.04
C ALA A 18 -18.92 9.07 -1.71
N SER A 19 -19.19 8.90 -3.01
CA SER A 19 -20.11 9.73 -3.76
C SER A 19 -21.56 9.60 -3.32
N ARG A 20 -21.98 8.47 -2.72
CA ARG A 20 -23.37 8.25 -2.24
C ARG A 20 -23.70 9.13 -1.04
N GLU A 21 -22.78 9.23 -0.07
CA GLU A 21 -22.99 10.00 1.15
C GLU A 21 -22.60 11.47 1.00
N THR A 22 -21.57 11.76 0.21
CA THR A 22 -20.99 13.10 0.11
C THR A 22 -21.54 13.94 -1.04
N SER A 23 -22.18 13.33 -2.05
CA SER A 23 -22.79 14.08 -3.18
C SER A 23 -23.86 15.09 -2.75
N ARG A 24 -24.38 14.96 -1.53
CA ARG A 24 -25.39 15.86 -0.93
C ARG A 24 -24.76 16.90 0.03
N ARG A 25 -23.46 16.89 0.22
CA ARG A 25 -22.75 17.75 1.19
C ARG A 25 -21.78 18.67 0.46
N HIS A 26 -20.52 18.64 0.82
CA HIS A 26 -19.51 19.55 0.31
C HIS A 26 -18.72 18.89 -0.83
N PRO A 27 -18.64 19.52 -2.02
CA PRO A 27 -17.95 18.93 -3.18
C PRO A 27 -16.46 18.63 -2.92
N GLU A 28 -15.81 19.32 -1.99
CA GLU A 28 -14.43 19.05 -1.59
C GLU A 28 -14.23 17.68 -0.96
N PHE A 29 -15.28 17.05 -0.41
CA PHE A 29 -15.18 15.69 0.12
C PHE A 29 -15.37 14.60 -0.93
N VAL A 30 -15.76 14.95 -2.15
CA VAL A 30 -15.88 14.02 -3.28
C VAL A 30 -14.51 13.76 -3.92
N HIS A 31 -13.63 14.76 -3.87
CA HIS A 31 -12.30 14.65 -4.46
C HIS A 31 -11.28 14.19 -3.41
N PRO A 32 -10.46 13.18 -3.72
CA PRO A 32 -9.46 12.67 -2.79
C PRO A 32 -8.47 13.80 -2.39
N ALA A 33 -8.59 14.30 -1.18
CA ALA A 33 -7.62 15.24 -0.62
C ALA A 33 -6.27 14.54 -0.33
N ASP A 34 -6.33 13.24 -0.01
CA ASP A 34 -5.17 12.39 0.22
C ASP A 34 -5.19 11.21 -0.76
N ALA A 35 -4.30 11.24 -1.74
CA ALA A 35 -4.17 10.19 -2.75
C ALA A 35 -3.82 8.81 -2.14
N ALA A 36 -3.17 8.79 -0.96
CA ALA A 36 -2.85 7.56 -0.25
C ALA A 36 -4.11 6.80 0.21
N THR A 37 -5.22 7.50 0.52
CA THR A 37 -6.48 6.87 0.95
C THR A 37 -7.06 5.97 -0.14
N GLY A 38 -7.27 6.52 -1.34
CA GLY A 38 -7.80 5.75 -2.46
C GLY A 38 -6.85 4.62 -2.90
N ALA A 39 -5.54 4.90 -2.96
CA ALA A 39 -4.53 3.89 -3.26
C ALA A 39 -4.49 2.78 -2.20
N GLY A 40 -4.61 3.14 -0.92
CA GLY A 40 -4.63 2.20 0.21
C GLY A 40 -5.81 1.23 0.16
N HIS A 41 -7.01 1.72 -0.14
CA HIS A 41 -8.18 0.85 -0.35
C HIS A 41 -7.99 -0.09 -1.56
N GLY A 42 -7.38 0.39 -2.63
CA GLY A 42 -7.01 -0.44 -3.77
C GLY A 42 -6.02 -1.55 -3.38
N LEU A 43 -4.97 -1.19 -2.64
CA LEU A 43 -3.97 -2.15 -2.14
C LEU A 43 -4.56 -3.15 -1.16
N LEU A 44 -5.50 -2.74 -0.29
CA LEU A 44 -6.22 -3.65 0.60
C LEU A 44 -6.93 -4.75 -0.19
N LEU A 45 -7.73 -4.41 -1.22
CA LEU A 45 -8.42 -5.43 -2.02
C LEU A 45 -7.44 -6.25 -2.88
N SER A 46 -6.38 -5.64 -3.42
CA SER A 46 -5.36 -6.39 -4.17
C SER A 46 -4.58 -7.36 -3.28
N SER A 47 -4.52 -7.12 -1.96
CA SER A 47 -3.87 -8.02 -1.00
C SER A 47 -4.54 -9.38 -0.88
N LEU A 48 -5.80 -9.53 -1.34
CA LEU A 48 -6.49 -10.83 -1.42
C LEU A 48 -5.74 -11.83 -2.30
N PHE A 49 -4.98 -11.35 -3.28
CA PHE A 49 -4.09 -12.23 -4.07
C PHE A 49 -2.90 -12.80 -3.27
N ARG A 50 -2.71 -12.40 -2.03
CA ARG A 50 -1.75 -12.96 -1.08
C ARG A 50 -2.40 -13.88 -0.04
N GLU A 51 -3.72 -14.05 -0.11
CA GLU A 51 -4.46 -14.93 0.80
C GLU A 51 -4.70 -16.29 0.12
N PRO A 52 -3.96 -17.37 0.50
CA PRO A 52 -4.13 -18.68 -0.12
C PRO A 52 -5.58 -19.19 -0.03
N SER A 53 -6.26 -18.94 1.09
CA SER A 53 -7.66 -19.31 1.30
C SER A 53 -8.63 -18.61 0.33
N TRP A 54 -8.35 -17.34 0.00
CA TRP A 54 -9.13 -16.61 -1.01
C TRP A 54 -8.89 -17.14 -2.41
N LEU A 55 -7.61 -17.38 -2.76
CA LEU A 55 -7.24 -17.95 -4.05
C LEU A 55 -7.87 -19.32 -4.27
N ALA A 56 -7.83 -20.18 -3.27
CA ALA A 56 -8.48 -21.49 -3.33
C ALA A 56 -10.01 -21.37 -3.51
N ALA A 57 -10.66 -20.54 -2.68
CA ALA A 57 -12.12 -20.40 -2.68
C ALA A 57 -12.69 -19.68 -3.90
N ARG A 58 -11.98 -18.69 -4.45
CA ARG A 58 -12.50 -17.80 -5.51
C ARG A 58 -11.88 -18.04 -6.88
N ARG A 59 -10.71 -18.69 -6.92
CA ARG A 59 -9.95 -18.95 -8.15
C ARG A 59 -9.77 -20.43 -8.45
N GLY A 60 -10.11 -21.31 -7.51
CA GLY A 60 -9.86 -22.74 -7.64
C GLY A 60 -8.38 -23.08 -7.69
N THR A 61 -7.51 -22.21 -7.19
CA THR A 61 -6.05 -22.38 -7.21
C THR A 61 -5.68 -23.51 -6.26
N ARG A 62 -4.76 -24.39 -6.67
CA ARG A 62 -4.24 -25.46 -5.81
C ARG A 62 -3.44 -24.85 -4.65
N ALA A 63 -3.42 -25.54 -3.50
CA ALA A 63 -2.79 -25.02 -2.29
C ALA A 63 -1.34 -24.59 -2.50
N GLY A 64 -0.49 -25.42 -3.10
CA GLY A 64 0.91 -25.09 -3.37
C GLY A 64 1.08 -23.88 -4.30
N GLU A 65 0.27 -23.77 -5.36
CA GLU A 65 0.29 -22.62 -6.27
C GLU A 65 -0.18 -21.34 -5.56
N ALA A 66 -1.15 -21.44 -4.65
CA ALA A 66 -1.64 -20.31 -3.87
C ALA A 66 -0.57 -19.76 -2.92
N GLU A 67 0.17 -20.65 -2.25
CA GLU A 67 1.28 -20.28 -1.38
C GLU A 67 2.44 -19.66 -2.15
N GLU A 68 2.81 -20.24 -3.30
CA GLU A 68 3.84 -19.70 -4.17
C GLU A 68 3.48 -18.31 -4.70
N ASN A 69 2.22 -18.09 -5.10
CA ASN A 69 1.72 -16.80 -5.51
C ASN A 69 1.72 -15.79 -4.35
N ALA A 70 1.40 -16.22 -3.13
CA ALA A 70 1.46 -15.36 -1.94
C ALA A 70 2.89 -14.91 -1.66
N ARG A 71 3.88 -15.83 -1.73
CA ARG A 71 5.31 -15.53 -1.57
C ARG A 71 5.81 -14.56 -2.65
N ALA A 72 5.53 -14.85 -3.92
CA ALA A 72 5.93 -13.99 -5.03
C ALA A 72 5.33 -12.57 -4.90
N SER A 73 4.06 -12.47 -4.48
CA SER A 73 3.40 -11.19 -4.24
C SER A 73 4.02 -10.43 -3.07
N ALA A 74 4.40 -11.12 -1.98
CA ALA A 74 5.06 -10.50 -0.83
C ALA A 74 6.47 -9.99 -1.19
N LEU A 75 7.23 -10.76 -1.97
CA LEU A 75 8.55 -10.34 -2.49
C LEU A 75 8.43 -9.07 -3.34
N LEU A 76 7.45 -9.02 -4.23
CA LEU A 76 7.23 -7.84 -5.08
C LEU A 76 6.87 -6.61 -4.25
N ASP A 77 5.97 -6.76 -3.27
CA ASP A 77 5.58 -5.64 -2.40
C ASP A 77 6.76 -5.14 -1.55
N LEU A 78 7.59 -6.05 -1.05
CA LEU A 78 8.79 -5.69 -0.30
C LEU A 78 9.81 -4.97 -1.19
N TYR A 79 10.05 -5.48 -2.40
CA TYR A 79 10.91 -4.83 -3.39
C TYR A 79 10.44 -3.42 -3.71
N GLU A 80 9.15 -3.26 -4.05
CA GLU A 80 8.58 -1.95 -4.36
C GLU A 80 8.64 -1.00 -3.17
N SER A 81 8.42 -1.49 -1.94
CA SER A 81 8.50 -0.66 -0.73
C SER A 81 9.93 -0.20 -0.45
N ARG A 82 10.92 -1.07 -0.60
CA ARG A 82 12.35 -0.70 -0.45
C ARG A 82 12.76 0.33 -1.49
N ARG A 83 12.34 0.15 -2.74
CA ARG A 83 12.58 1.13 -3.81
C ARG A 83 11.93 2.48 -3.50
N ASP A 84 10.69 2.49 -3.01
CA ASP A 84 9.99 3.71 -2.65
C ASP A 84 10.66 4.41 -1.43
N CYS A 85 11.22 3.64 -0.47
CA CYS A 85 12.02 4.21 0.62
C CYS A 85 13.30 4.89 0.12
N ALA A 86 14.03 4.25 -0.81
CA ALA A 86 15.23 4.85 -1.40
C ALA A 86 14.88 6.11 -2.21
N ALA A 87 13.83 6.07 -3.01
CA ALA A 87 13.36 7.21 -3.79
C ALA A 87 12.92 8.38 -2.90
N LEU A 88 12.24 8.11 -1.79
CA LEU A 88 11.86 9.14 -0.82
C LEU A 88 13.09 9.73 -0.12
N ALA A 89 14.05 8.90 0.29
CA ALA A 89 15.29 9.37 0.90
C ALA A 89 16.07 10.28 -0.06
N HIS A 90 16.18 9.88 -1.32
CA HIS A 90 16.82 10.68 -2.37
C HIS A 90 16.09 12.02 -2.61
N ALA A 91 14.75 12.00 -2.73
CA ALA A 91 13.97 13.23 -2.90
C ALA A 91 14.18 14.21 -1.73
N LEU A 92 14.21 13.71 -0.49
CA LEU A 92 14.48 14.52 0.70
C LEU A 92 15.93 15.05 0.72
N ALA A 93 16.90 14.28 0.22
CA ALA A 93 18.28 14.72 0.10
C ALA A 93 18.42 15.84 -0.94
N LEU A 94 17.76 15.72 -2.07
CA LEU A 94 17.72 16.76 -3.11
C LEU A 94 17.12 18.07 -2.60
N GLU A 95 16.01 18.03 -1.86
CA GLU A 95 15.35 19.23 -1.30
C GLU A 95 16.23 19.96 -0.27
N ARG A 96 17.11 19.24 0.42
CA ARG A 96 18.02 19.81 1.44
C ARG A 96 19.34 20.27 0.87
N ALA A 97 19.66 19.91 -0.36
CA ALA A 97 20.96 20.16 -0.95
C ALA A 97 21.13 21.62 -1.38
N ALA A 98 22.30 22.17 -1.11
CA ALA A 98 22.68 23.48 -1.66
C ALA A 98 22.93 23.41 -3.18
N ASP A 99 23.44 22.27 -3.66
CA ASP A 99 23.62 21.97 -5.08
C ASP A 99 23.04 20.58 -5.42
N PRO A 100 21.82 20.53 -6.00
CA PRO A 100 21.18 19.27 -6.39
C PRO A 100 21.92 18.51 -7.51
N ARG A 101 22.89 19.14 -8.16
CA ARG A 101 23.69 18.53 -9.24
C ARG A 101 25.05 18.01 -8.75
N SER A 102 25.29 18.05 -7.45
CA SER A 102 26.56 17.57 -6.92
C SER A 102 26.77 16.08 -7.20
N GLU A 103 28.01 15.72 -7.53
CA GLU A 103 28.43 14.34 -7.78
C GLU A 103 28.15 13.44 -6.56
N GLY A 104 28.37 13.95 -5.34
CA GLY A 104 28.10 13.22 -4.10
C GLY A 104 26.65 12.80 -3.93
N LEU A 105 25.68 13.65 -4.30
CA LEU A 105 24.26 13.28 -4.28
C LEU A 105 23.91 12.22 -5.32
N ALA A 106 24.53 12.29 -6.51
CA ALA A 106 24.34 11.30 -7.54
C ALA A 106 24.91 9.92 -7.12
N GLU A 107 26.06 9.90 -6.45
CA GLU A 107 26.66 8.68 -5.90
C GLU A 107 25.81 8.12 -4.74
N GLU A 108 25.31 8.98 -3.85
CA GLU A 108 24.38 8.59 -2.78
C GLU A 108 23.11 7.94 -3.33
N TYR A 109 22.50 8.54 -4.37
CA TYR A 109 21.37 7.96 -5.09
C TYR A 109 21.67 6.55 -5.58
N ALA A 110 22.79 6.37 -6.32
CA ALA A 110 23.18 5.08 -6.86
C ALA A 110 23.39 4.02 -5.77
N SER A 111 24.00 4.41 -4.65
CA SER A 111 24.22 3.54 -3.50
C SER A 111 22.91 3.13 -2.84
N LEU A 112 22.05 4.09 -2.49
CA LEU A 112 20.74 3.85 -1.86
C LEU A 112 19.86 2.93 -2.69
N HIS A 113 19.74 3.22 -3.98
CA HIS A 113 18.90 2.41 -4.86
C HIS A 113 19.47 1.02 -5.12
N THR A 114 20.80 0.90 -5.23
CA THR A 114 21.47 -0.41 -5.37
C THR A 114 21.24 -1.27 -4.11
N GLU A 115 21.41 -0.70 -2.93
CA GLU A 115 21.15 -1.40 -1.67
C GLU A 115 19.67 -1.78 -1.52
N ALA A 116 18.76 -0.86 -1.84
CA ALA A 116 17.33 -1.08 -1.70
C ALA A 116 16.80 -2.17 -2.63
N THR A 117 17.26 -2.20 -3.88
CA THR A 117 16.70 -3.07 -4.93
C THR A 117 17.52 -4.34 -5.18
N GLY A 118 18.79 -4.35 -4.79
CA GLY A 118 19.74 -5.41 -5.16
C GLY A 118 20.21 -5.34 -6.63
N PHE A 119 19.81 -4.30 -7.37
CA PHE A 119 20.24 -4.05 -8.75
C PHE A 119 21.13 -2.81 -8.79
N ARG A 120 22.16 -2.85 -9.65
CA ARG A 120 23.05 -1.72 -9.83
C ARG A 120 22.31 -0.54 -10.46
N HIS A 121 22.40 0.62 -9.81
CA HIS A 121 21.90 1.90 -10.30
C HIS A 121 23.08 2.82 -10.65
N GLU A 122 22.92 3.61 -11.70
CA GLU A 122 23.93 4.52 -12.18
C GLU A 122 23.68 5.94 -11.64
N ALA A 123 24.75 6.62 -11.20
CA ALA A 123 24.66 7.98 -10.67
C ALA A 123 24.10 8.99 -11.70
N GLY A 124 24.33 8.75 -12.99
CA GLY A 124 23.86 9.61 -14.08
C GLY A 124 22.33 9.71 -14.21
N THR A 125 21.56 8.80 -13.60
CA THR A 125 20.08 8.82 -13.64
C THR A 125 19.45 9.54 -12.44
N ALA A 126 20.22 9.99 -11.47
CA ALA A 126 19.73 10.56 -10.22
C ALA A 126 18.70 11.69 -10.38
N LEU A 127 18.94 12.61 -11.32
CA LEU A 127 18.00 13.71 -11.58
C LEU A 127 16.81 13.31 -12.47
N LEU A 128 16.92 12.23 -13.24
CA LEU A 128 15.81 11.71 -14.03
C LEU A 128 14.77 11.00 -13.15
N ASP A 129 15.24 10.38 -12.07
CA ASP A 129 14.40 9.67 -11.10
C ASP A 129 13.95 10.59 -9.95
N ALA A 130 14.30 11.88 -9.98
CA ALA A 130 13.87 12.86 -9.00
C ALA A 130 12.35 13.05 -9.06
N ASP A 131 11.69 12.91 -7.91
CA ASP A 131 10.24 13.05 -7.80
C ASP A 131 9.89 14.32 -7.00
N ALA A 132 9.51 15.37 -7.71
CA ALA A 132 9.13 16.67 -7.13
C ALA A 132 7.82 16.64 -6.31
N TRP A 133 7.02 15.58 -6.45
CA TRP A 133 5.70 15.47 -5.81
C TRP A 133 5.68 14.51 -4.62
N PHE A 134 6.82 13.95 -4.24
CA PHE A 134 6.93 12.98 -3.16
C PHE A 134 5.97 11.77 -3.30
N GLU A 135 5.71 11.35 -4.54
CA GLU A 135 4.88 10.17 -4.84
C GLU A 135 5.31 8.91 -4.07
N PRO A 136 6.61 8.64 -3.82
CA PRO A 136 7.02 7.52 -2.98
C PRO A 136 6.43 7.56 -1.57
N ALA A 137 6.29 8.75 -0.96
CA ALA A 137 5.66 8.90 0.35
C ALA A 137 4.18 8.51 0.30
N THR A 138 3.46 8.95 -0.74
CA THR A 138 2.06 8.57 -0.96
C THR A 138 1.90 7.06 -1.11
N ARG A 139 2.77 6.40 -1.89
CA ARG A 139 2.76 4.95 -2.08
C ARG A 139 3.08 4.18 -0.80
N LEU A 140 4.07 4.62 -0.04
CA LEU A 140 4.41 4.01 1.25
C LEU A 140 3.26 4.13 2.25
N ARG A 141 2.68 5.33 2.40
CA ARG A 141 1.52 5.57 3.29
C ARG A 141 0.34 4.67 2.91
N ALA A 142 0.04 4.55 1.61
CA ALA A 142 -1.00 3.65 1.11
C ALA A 142 -0.74 2.17 1.43
N ARG A 143 0.53 1.71 1.34
CA ARG A 143 0.91 0.32 1.69
C ARG A 143 0.77 0.05 3.17
N LEU A 144 1.23 0.98 4.01
CA LEU A 144 1.14 0.85 5.47
C LEU A 144 -0.33 0.85 5.92
N PHE A 145 -1.14 1.73 5.34
CA PHE A 145 -2.58 1.74 5.59
C PHE A 145 -3.23 0.40 5.20
N ALA A 146 -2.97 -0.09 3.99
CA ALA A 146 -3.53 -1.36 3.54
C ALA A 146 -3.10 -2.55 4.41
N ALA A 147 -1.84 -2.58 4.86
CA ALA A 147 -1.34 -3.63 5.75
C ALA A 147 -2.00 -3.59 7.12
N SER A 148 -2.04 -2.40 7.75
CA SER A 148 -2.64 -2.20 9.08
C SER A 148 -4.15 -2.47 9.05
N PHE A 149 -4.86 -2.00 8.04
CA PHE A 149 -6.30 -2.23 7.91
C PHE A 149 -6.62 -3.70 7.63
N ARG A 150 -5.81 -4.39 6.82
CA ARG A 150 -5.95 -5.85 6.62
C ARG A 150 -5.77 -6.61 7.93
N GLU A 151 -4.76 -6.27 8.73
CA GLU A 151 -4.53 -6.95 10.00
C GLU A 151 -5.70 -6.70 10.97
N HIS A 152 -6.17 -5.46 11.09
CA HIS A 152 -7.38 -5.13 11.84
C HIS A 152 -8.60 -5.96 11.43
N LEU A 153 -8.87 -6.07 10.12
CA LEU A 153 -9.97 -6.90 9.62
C LEU A 153 -9.79 -8.39 9.95
N ARG A 154 -8.54 -8.88 9.92
CA ARG A 154 -8.21 -10.28 10.30
C ARG A 154 -8.41 -10.54 11.80
N GLU A 155 -7.98 -9.62 12.64
CA GLU A 155 -8.15 -9.72 14.09
C GLU A 155 -9.63 -9.68 14.48
N ARG A 156 -10.40 -8.77 13.88
CA ARG A 156 -11.80 -8.54 14.22
C ARG A 156 -12.76 -9.56 13.61
N HIS A 157 -12.52 -10.00 12.39
CA HIS A 157 -13.42 -10.86 11.60
C HIS A 157 -12.83 -12.23 11.24
N GLY A 158 -11.61 -12.51 11.68
CA GLY A 158 -10.90 -13.75 11.40
C GLY A 158 -10.17 -13.79 10.06
N ARG A 159 -9.40 -14.87 9.83
CA ARG A 159 -8.58 -15.04 8.62
C ARG A 159 -9.36 -14.93 7.30
N ARG A 160 -10.66 -15.28 7.31
CA ARG A 160 -11.55 -15.21 6.13
C ARG A 160 -12.45 -13.96 6.17
N TRP A 161 -11.94 -12.84 6.68
CA TRP A 161 -12.67 -11.57 6.76
C TRP A 161 -13.37 -11.18 5.46
N PHE A 162 -12.81 -11.53 4.31
CA PHE A 162 -13.36 -11.27 2.98
C PHE A 162 -14.68 -12.03 2.68
N GLU A 163 -15.10 -12.94 3.53
CA GLU A 163 -16.39 -13.63 3.47
C GLU A 163 -17.37 -13.10 4.53
N SER A 164 -16.89 -12.29 5.44
CA SER A 164 -17.69 -11.73 6.52
C SER A 164 -18.53 -10.54 6.03
N ARG A 165 -19.84 -10.66 6.17
CA ARG A 165 -20.75 -9.54 5.90
C ARG A 165 -20.42 -8.33 6.78
N ARG A 166 -20.08 -8.56 8.06
CA ARG A 166 -19.72 -7.50 9.00
C ARG A 166 -18.43 -6.76 8.57
N ALA A 167 -17.45 -7.46 8.03
CA ALA A 167 -16.25 -6.83 7.47
C ALA A 167 -16.60 -5.97 6.24
N GLY A 168 -17.55 -6.42 5.40
CA GLY A 168 -18.06 -5.63 4.29
C GLY A 168 -18.80 -4.36 4.74
N GLU A 169 -19.61 -4.45 5.79
CA GLU A 169 -20.30 -3.30 6.40
C GLU A 169 -19.29 -2.29 6.95
N GLU A 170 -18.26 -2.76 7.65
CA GLU A 170 -17.17 -1.91 8.17
C GLU A 170 -16.39 -1.21 7.06
N LEU A 171 -16.08 -1.91 5.97
CA LEU A 171 -15.45 -1.30 4.79
C LEU A 171 -16.32 -0.18 4.19
N ILE A 172 -17.63 -0.41 4.09
CA ILE A 172 -18.58 0.59 3.60
C ILE A 172 -18.62 1.81 4.52
N ASP A 173 -18.62 1.61 5.84
CA ASP A 173 -18.60 2.70 6.81
C ASP A 173 -17.33 3.55 6.66
N VAL A 174 -16.18 2.92 6.48
CA VAL A 174 -14.92 3.62 6.20
C VAL A 174 -14.98 4.35 4.87
N TRP A 175 -15.48 3.75 3.80
CA TRP A 175 -15.62 4.40 2.49
C TRP A 175 -16.61 5.57 2.50
N ASN A 176 -17.66 5.50 3.33
CA ASN A 176 -18.63 6.58 3.51
C ASN A 176 -18.01 7.83 4.16
N THR A 177 -16.84 7.73 4.78
CA THR A 177 -16.09 8.91 5.26
C THR A 177 -15.58 9.76 4.10
N ALA A 178 -15.50 9.20 2.90
CA ALA A 178 -14.98 9.83 1.69
C ALA A 178 -13.55 10.38 1.90
N SER A 179 -13.29 11.57 1.40
CA SER A 179 -12.00 12.25 1.51
C SER A 179 -11.89 13.14 2.76
N ARG A 180 -12.73 12.90 3.77
CA ARG A 180 -12.72 13.70 5.00
C ARG A 180 -11.45 13.51 5.81
N TYR A 181 -10.89 12.30 5.78
CA TYR A 181 -9.76 11.90 6.60
C TYR A 181 -8.62 11.36 5.75
N GLY A 182 -7.39 11.72 6.09
CA GLY A 182 -6.20 11.07 5.58
C GLY A 182 -5.99 9.68 6.19
N VAL A 183 -5.06 8.91 5.63
CA VAL A 183 -4.84 7.52 6.07
C VAL A 183 -4.42 7.37 7.53
N GLU A 184 -3.70 8.35 8.09
CA GLU A 184 -3.29 8.36 9.50
C GLU A 184 -4.48 8.61 10.43
N GLU A 185 -5.40 9.47 10.04
CA GLU A 185 -6.62 9.74 10.81
C GLU A 185 -7.58 8.57 10.74
N LEU A 186 -7.74 7.97 9.55
CA LEU A 186 -8.53 6.74 9.41
C LEU A 186 -7.98 5.61 10.29
N GLY A 187 -6.65 5.47 10.37
CA GLY A 187 -6.03 4.50 11.27
C GLY A 187 -6.45 4.70 12.72
N ARG A 188 -6.36 5.93 13.22
CA ARG A 188 -6.78 6.27 14.59
C ARG A 188 -8.26 6.02 14.83
N LEU A 189 -9.11 6.30 13.85
CA LEU A 189 -10.57 6.14 13.96
C LEU A 189 -11.00 4.68 13.89
N VAL A 190 -10.37 3.86 13.04
CA VAL A 190 -10.83 2.49 12.74
C VAL A 190 -10.22 1.46 13.69
N TRP A 191 -8.90 1.52 13.93
CA TRP A 191 -8.20 0.54 14.80
C TRP A 191 -7.46 1.15 15.99
N GLY A 192 -7.63 2.45 16.24
CA GLY A 192 -7.04 3.13 17.39
C GLY A 192 -5.53 3.32 17.32
N GLY A 193 -4.89 3.10 16.17
CA GLY A 193 -3.46 3.16 15.97
C GLY A 193 -3.04 3.97 14.76
N GLY A 194 -1.74 4.22 14.64
CA GLY A 194 -1.13 4.83 13.46
C GLY A 194 -0.81 3.82 12.35
N LEU A 195 -0.19 4.32 11.28
CA LEU A 195 0.43 3.47 10.27
C LEU A 195 1.70 2.85 10.85
N SER A 196 1.94 1.55 10.62
CA SER A 196 3.08 0.84 11.18
C SER A 196 3.87 0.09 10.12
N PHE A 197 5.18 0.35 10.08
CA PHE A 197 6.11 -0.46 9.30
C PHE A 197 6.25 -1.88 9.87
N ASP A 198 6.14 -2.05 11.19
CA ASP A 198 6.25 -3.37 11.82
C ASP A 198 5.12 -4.29 11.36
N VAL A 199 3.88 -3.80 11.33
CA VAL A 199 2.73 -4.56 10.80
C VAL A 199 2.96 -4.98 9.34
N PHE A 200 3.51 -4.09 8.52
CA PHE A 200 3.84 -4.41 7.13
C PHE A 200 4.98 -5.43 7.02
N ALA A 201 6.05 -5.26 7.81
CA ALA A 201 7.21 -6.14 7.84
C ALA A 201 6.82 -7.55 8.31
N ASP A 202 6.11 -7.66 9.44
CA ASP A 202 5.63 -8.93 9.99
C ASP A 202 4.72 -9.68 9.01
N ALA A 203 3.81 -8.97 8.36
CA ALA A 203 2.97 -9.55 7.33
C ALA A 203 3.77 -10.09 6.14
N SER A 204 4.84 -9.41 5.76
CA SER A 204 5.74 -9.82 4.69
C SER A 204 6.57 -11.04 5.09
N VAL A 205 7.13 -11.03 6.30
CA VAL A 205 7.92 -12.16 6.85
C VAL A 205 7.04 -13.41 6.94
N ARG A 206 5.82 -13.30 7.48
CA ARG A 206 4.87 -14.43 7.54
C ARG A 206 4.58 -15.00 6.15
N ALA A 207 4.40 -14.15 5.14
CA ALA A 207 4.12 -14.61 3.79
C ALA A 207 5.34 -15.26 3.11
N LEU A 208 6.56 -14.86 3.46
CA LEU A 208 7.81 -15.41 2.92
C LEU A 208 8.23 -16.69 3.64
N GLY A 209 8.02 -16.78 4.95
CA GLY A 209 8.41 -17.94 5.78
C GLY A 209 7.58 -19.20 5.56
N GLY A 210 6.48 -19.13 4.80
CA GLY A 210 5.53 -20.24 4.75
C GLY A 210 4.71 -20.33 6.05
N ALA A 211 3.52 -20.87 5.97
CA ALA A 211 2.60 -20.97 7.09
C ALA A 211 3.25 -21.74 8.28
N ASP A 212 3.78 -21.00 9.24
CA ASP A 212 3.89 -21.46 10.60
C ASP A 212 2.64 -20.98 11.35
N GLY A 213 1.73 -21.92 11.63
CA GLY A 213 0.60 -21.76 12.49
C GLY A 213 -0.77 -21.85 11.82
#